data_02ff9297fd0f02629c042973cabb1993
#
_entry.id   02ff9297fd0f02629c042973cabb1993
#
_cell.length_a   1.000
_cell.length_b   1.000
_cell.length_c   1.000
_cell.angle_alpha   90.00
_cell.angle_beta   90.00
_cell.angle_gamma   90.00
#
_symmetry.space_group_name_H-M   'P 1'
#
loop_
_entity.id
_entity.type
_entity.pdbx_description
1 polymer ?
#
loop_
_entity_poly.entity_id
_entity_poly.type
_entity_poly.pdbx_seq_one_letter_code
_entity_poly.pdbx_strand_id
1 'polypeptide(L)'
;MRDPLCIEEKCREGIEYNKEFIEENREEIKSFEEDERNGIQRKAKDNKSLIEGRYLLNFNYELEDINAKYSLGEAIHTIEGDFDKALIDLRHIGENEVGYLNLIWMISLGILLETDKKNLVSLAKLVEKENMNDAVIDFLLCASDIGYTKMTNVYFKENPYAKTREIIELAQTDKKEASKRLQTYMEKEWFRGHYDYEWKNAHKEPGYVGYWSFETAAIVKILGLDDTSLKDNNHYPYDLAHYKNEMKFKHIDLSE
;
A
#
# COMPACT_ATOMS: atom_id res chain seq x y z
N MET A 1 20.74 4.01 -2.62
CA MET A 1 19.75 3.35 -1.72
C MET A 1 18.96 4.43 -0.99
N ARG A 2 17.64 4.23 -0.84
CA ARG A 2 16.77 5.12 -0.04
C ARG A 2 16.66 4.67 1.40
N ASP A 3 16.67 3.35 1.65
CA ASP A 3 16.66 2.82 3.02
C ASP A 3 18.07 2.40 3.44
N PRO A 4 18.67 3.06 4.47
CA PRO A 4 20.00 2.71 4.96
C PRO A 4 20.03 1.39 5.75
N LEU A 5 18.88 0.84 6.15
CA LEU A 5 18.77 -0.44 6.85
C LEU A 5 18.65 -1.63 5.88
N CYS A 6 18.32 -1.38 4.61
CA CYS A 6 18.24 -2.42 3.58
C CYS A 6 19.68 -2.89 3.21
N ILE A 7 19.90 -4.19 3.22
CA ILE A 7 21.15 -4.79 2.74
C ILE A 7 20.95 -5.13 1.26
N GLU A 8 21.64 -4.41 0.37
CA GLU A 8 21.45 -4.48 -1.08
C GLU A 8 21.43 -5.92 -1.61
N GLU A 9 22.41 -6.73 -1.26
CA GLU A 9 22.54 -8.12 -1.69
C GLU A 9 21.29 -8.93 -1.31
N LYS A 10 20.84 -8.84 -0.05
CA LYS A 10 19.67 -9.55 0.44
C LYS A 10 18.36 -9.10 -0.23
N CYS A 11 18.21 -7.79 -0.46
CA CYS A 11 17.02 -7.27 -1.16
C CYS A 11 16.99 -7.78 -2.60
N ARG A 12 18.14 -7.82 -3.29
CA ARG A 12 18.21 -8.36 -4.67
C ARG A 12 17.97 -9.86 -4.73
N GLU A 13 18.54 -10.62 -3.80
CA GLU A 13 18.27 -12.07 -3.66
C GLU A 13 16.78 -12.33 -3.40
N GLY A 14 16.15 -11.51 -2.54
CA GLY A 14 14.70 -11.60 -2.28
C GLY A 14 13.86 -11.38 -3.52
N ILE A 15 14.17 -10.37 -4.34
CA ILE A 15 13.47 -10.09 -5.61
C ILE A 15 13.59 -11.28 -6.59
N GLU A 16 14.79 -11.87 -6.74
CA GLU A 16 14.96 -13.04 -7.62
C GLU A 16 14.19 -14.26 -7.08
N TYR A 17 14.23 -14.48 -5.76
CA TYR A 17 13.47 -15.53 -5.10
C TYR A 17 11.96 -15.35 -5.32
N ASN A 18 11.43 -14.16 -5.08
CA ASN A 18 10.01 -13.84 -5.29
C ASN A 18 9.59 -14.11 -6.74
N LYS A 19 10.43 -13.75 -7.70
CA LYS A 19 10.17 -13.98 -9.12
C LYS A 19 10.02 -15.48 -9.44
N GLU A 20 10.92 -16.34 -8.92
CA GLU A 20 10.85 -17.78 -9.11
C GLU A 20 9.53 -18.34 -8.53
N PHE A 21 9.16 -17.96 -7.32
CA PHE A 21 7.92 -18.41 -6.68
C PHE A 21 6.66 -17.90 -7.37
N ILE A 22 6.66 -16.67 -7.88
CA ILE A 22 5.55 -16.15 -8.69
C ILE A 22 5.38 -16.98 -9.96
N GLU A 23 6.47 -17.34 -10.64
CA GLU A 23 6.43 -18.20 -11.83
C GLU A 23 5.86 -19.58 -11.49
N GLU A 24 6.33 -20.23 -10.42
CA GLU A 24 5.81 -21.51 -9.95
C GLU A 24 4.32 -21.42 -9.60
N ASN A 25 3.90 -20.40 -8.86
CA ASN A 25 2.50 -20.20 -8.51
C ASN A 25 1.62 -20.00 -9.76
N ARG A 26 2.11 -19.29 -10.80
CA ARG A 26 1.40 -19.12 -12.08
C ARG A 26 1.15 -20.47 -12.78
N GLU A 27 2.13 -21.38 -12.75
CA GLU A 27 1.96 -22.73 -13.31
C GLU A 27 0.96 -23.57 -12.47
N GLU A 28 1.02 -23.46 -11.15
CA GLU A 28 0.05 -24.15 -10.28
C GLU A 28 -1.38 -23.61 -10.48
N ILE A 29 -1.56 -22.30 -10.62
CA ILE A 29 -2.88 -21.71 -10.92
C ILE A 29 -3.43 -22.32 -12.22
N LYS A 30 -2.65 -22.36 -13.31
CA LYS A 30 -3.10 -22.99 -14.56
C LYS A 30 -3.52 -24.44 -14.39
N SER A 31 -2.74 -25.21 -13.61
CA SER A 31 -3.04 -26.60 -13.31
C SER A 31 -4.34 -26.76 -12.53
N PHE A 32 -4.58 -25.94 -11.49
CA PHE A 32 -5.82 -25.97 -10.72
C PHE A 32 -7.04 -25.50 -11.53
N GLU A 33 -6.87 -24.49 -12.40
CA GLU A 33 -7.92 -24.06 -13.32
C GLU A 33 -8.31 -25.15 -14.33
N GLU A 34 -7.33 -25.94 -14.81
CA GLU A 34 -7.58 -27.09 -15.67
C GLU A 34 -8.32 -28.21 -14.92
N ASP A 35 -7.88 -28.51 -13.70
CA ASP A 35 -8.56 -29.48 -12.82
C ASP A 35 -10.01 -29.05 -12.54
N GLU A 36 -10.25 -27.77 -12.25
CA GLU A 36 -11.61 -27.23 -12.01
C GLU A 36 -12.50 -27.41 -13.24
N ARG A 37 -11.99 -27.08 -14.42
CA ARG A 37 -12.72 -27.28 -15.70
C ARG A 37 -13.05 -28.74 -15.98
N ASN A 38 -12.21 -29.66 -15.56
CA ASN A 38 -12.37 -31.10 -15.74
C ASN A 38 -13.10 -31.81 -14.58
N GLY A 39 -13.51 -31.07 -13.55
CA GLY A 39 -14.15 -31.64 -12.35
C GLY A 39 -13.22 -32.53 -11.52
N ILE A 40 -11.90 -32.28 -11.57
CA ILE A 40 -10.88 -33.05 -10.86
C ILE A 40 -10.54 -32.36 -9.55
N GLN A 41 -10.58 -33.11 -8.45
CA GLN A 41 -10.20 -32.65 -7.12
C GLN A 41 -9.01 -33.47 -6.61
N ARG A 42 -7.80 -32.91 -6.66
CA ARG A 42 -6.55 -33.61 -6.27
C ARG A 42 -6.12 -33.34 -4.83
N LYS A 43 -6.56 -32.26 -4.25
CA LYS A 43 -6.19 -31.83 -2.89
C LYS A 43 -7.42 -31.86 -1.97
N ALA A 44 -7.19 -31.85 -0.67
CA ALA A 44 -8.27 -31.78 0.32
C ALA A 44 -9.00 -30.41 0.30
N LYS A 45 -8.28 -29.33 -0.03
CA LYS A 45 -8.85 -28.00 -0.24
C LYS A 45 -9.36 -27.89 -1.66
N ASP A 46 -10.50 -27.24 -1.88
CA ASP A 46 -11.07 -27.04 -3.23
C ASP A 46 -10.16 -26.22 -4.13
N ASN A 47 -10.27 -26.43 -5.45
CA ASN A 47 -9.39 -25.82 -6.43
C ASN A 47 -9.51 -24.30 -6.42
N LYS A 48 -10.70 -23.74 -6.25
CA LYS A 48 -10.93 -22.30 -6.17
C LYS A 48 -10.13 -21.66 -5.03
N SER A 49 -10.23 -22.23 -3.83
CA SER A 49 -9.45 -21.74 -2.67
C SER A 49 -7.94 -21.91 -2.86
N LEU A 50 -7.50 -22.92 -3.61
CA LEU A 50 -6.07 -23.09 -3.94
C LEU A 50 -5.60 -22.00 -4.90
N ILE A 51 -6.39 -21.70 -5.92
CA ILE A 51 -6.12 -20.61 -6.89
C ILE A 51 -6.06 -19.25 -6.17
N GLU A 52 -7.07 -18.93 -5.36
CA GLU A 52 -7.11 -17.69 -4.57
C GLU A 52 -5.90 -17.55 -3.64
N GLY A 53 -5.48 -18.64 -2.99
CA GLY A 53 -4.28 -18.68 -2.17
C GLY A 53 -2.98 -18.42 -2.95
N ARG A 54 -2.86 -18.89 -4.21
CA ARG A 54 -1.70 -18.60 -5.06
C ARG A 54 -1.67 -17.14 -5.50
N TYR A 55 -2.82 -16.56 -5.81
CA TYR A 55 -2.92 -15.13 -6.10
C TYR A 55 -2.53 -14.26 -4.88
N LEU A 56 -2.93 -14.66 -3.66
CA LEU A 56 -2.52 -13.99 -2.42
C LEU A 56 -1.00 -14.03 -2.24
N LEU A 57 -0.36 -15.18 -2.47
CA LEU A 57 1.10 -15.31 -2.37
C LEU A 57 1.80 -14.43 -3.40
N ASN A 58 1.37 -14.46 -4.67
CA ASN A 58 1.94 -13.62 -5.71
C ASN A 58 1.83 -12.14 -5.38
N PHE A 59 0.64 -11.70 -4.96
CA PHE A 59 0.40 -10.33 -4.53
C PHE A 59 1.37 -9.90 -3.42
N ASN A 60 1.58 -10.73 -2.41
CA ASN A 60 2.50 -10.42 -1.31
C ASN A 60 3.94 -10.29 -1.81
N TYR A 61 4.41 -11.19 -2.67
CA TYR A 61 5.75 -11.12 -3.28
C TYR A 61 5.91 -9.87 -4.15
N GLU A 62 4.91 -9.52 -4.95
CA GLU A 62 4.95 -8.31 -5.80
C GLU A 62 4.97 -7.02 -4.94
N LEU A 63 4.24 -6.99 -3.81
CA LEU A 63 4.26 -5.86 -2.88
C LEU A 63 5.60 -5.76 -2.13
N GLU A 64 6.21 -6.89 -1.77
CA GLU A 64 7.56 -6.94 -1.23
C GLU A 64 8.59 -6.42 -2.25
N ASP A 65 8.46 -6.79 -3.52
CA ASP A 65 9.35 -6.32 -4.59
C ASP A 65 9.23 -4.80 -4.80
N ILE A 66 8.02 -4.23 -4.73
CA ILE A 66 7.80 -2.78 -4.77
C ILE A 66 8.58 -2.10 -3.63
N ASN A 67 8.45 -2.60 -2.41
CA ASN A 67 9.16 -2.07 -1.25
C ASN A 67 10.69 -2.22 -1.38
N ALA A 68 11.16 -3.39 -1.79
CA ALA A 68 12.59 -3.68 -1.98
C ALA A 68 13.22 -2.77 -3.05
N LYS A 69 12.59 -2.64 -4.22
CA LYS A 69 13.05 -1.77 -5.31
C LYS A 69 13.06 -0.31 -4.90
N TYR A 70 12.03 0.15 -4.18
CA TYR A 70 12.02 1.50 -3.65
C TYR A 70 13.18 1.71 -2.66
N SER A 71 13.40 0.80 -1.70
CA SER A 71 14.49 0.84 -0.72
C SER A 71 15.87 0.83 -1.37
N LEU A 72 16.06 0.04 -2.42
CA LEU A 72 17.27 -0.03 -3.22
C LEU A 72 17.57 1.28 -3.99
N GLY A 73 16.60 2.15 -4.15
CA GLY A 73 16.76 3.40 -4.90
C GLY A 73 16.54 3.24 -6.40
N GLU A 74 15.85 2.18 -6.82
CA GLU A 74 15.51 1.99 -8.23
C GLU A 74 14.60 3.12 -8.75
N ALA A 75 14.57 3.28 -10.06
CA ALA A 75 13.74 4.30 -10.70
C ALA A 75 12.26 4.01 -10.50
N ILE A 76 11.47 5.01 -10.10
CA ILE A 76 10.06 4.82 -9.72
C ILE A 76 9.21 4.25 -10.86
N HIS A 77 9.55 4.53 -12.13
CA HIS A 77 8.83 3.98 -13.27
C HIS A 77 8.89 2.43 -13.34
N THR A 78 9.90 1.79 -12.74
CA THR A 78 9.97 0.32 -12.65
C THR A 78 8.92 -0.22 -11.67
N ILE A 79 8.61 0.56 -10.63
CA ILE A 79 7.60 0.22 -9.61
C ILE A 79 6.18 0.29 -10.18
N GLU A 80 5.92 1.13 -11.19
CA GLU A 80 4.59 1.21 -11.83
C GLU A 80 4.17 -0.14 -12.43
N GLY A 81 5.10 -0.82 -13.12
CA GLY A 81 4.83 -2.14 -13.70
C GLY A 81 4.57 -3.22 -12.65
N ASP A 82 5.24 -3.15 -11.50
CA ASP A 82 5.03 -4.10 -10.40
C ASP A 82 3.71 -3.81 -9.67
N PHE A 83 3.36 -2.53 -9.50
CA PHE A 83 2.04 -2.13 -8.98
C PHE A 83 0.89 -2.69 -9.84
N ASP A 84 1.01 -2.61 -11.17
CA ASP A 84 -0.02 -3.14 -12.06
C ASP A 84 -0.16 -4.67 -11.94
N LYS A 85 0.95 -5.41 -11.78
CA LYS A 85 0.93 -6.86 -11.53
C LYS A 85 0.27 -7.17 -10.20
N ALA A 86 0.72 -6.53 -9.11
CA ALA A 86 0.14 -6.68 -7.78
C ALA A 86 -1.37 -6.41 -7.78
N LEU A 87 -1.82 -5.38 -8.51
CA LEU A 87 -3.25 -5.07 -8.63
C LEU A 87 -4.03 -6.14 -9.41
N ILE A 88 -3.42 -6.79 -10.41
CA ILE A 88 -4.06 -7.90 -11.12
C ILE A 88 -4.28 -9.06 -10.16
N ASP A 89 -3.26 -9.48 -9.41
CA ASP A 89 -3.36 -10.59 -8.50
C ASP A 89 -4.31 -10.31 -7.32
N LEU A 90 -4.25 -9.10 -6.78
CA LEU A 90 -5.13 -8.64 -5.71
C LEU A 90 -6.63 -8.81 -6.04
N ARG A 91 -7.02 -8.69 -7.31
CA ARG A 91 -8.41 -8.86 -7.77
C ARG A 91 -8.91 -10.31 -7.71
N HIS A 92 -8.00 -11.26 -7.66
CA HIS A 92 -8.30 -12.70 -7.65
C HIS A 92 -8.24 -13.33 -6.25
N ILE A 93 -7.87 -12.55 -5.22
CA ILE A 93 -7.81 -13.00 -3.83
C ILE A 93 -9.24 -13.21 -3.28
N GLY A 94 -9.40 -14.22 -2.43
CA GLY A 94 -10.65 -14.51 -1.73
C GLY A 94 -11.12 -13.39 -0.81
N GLU A 95 -12.36 -13.45 -0.35
CA GLU A 95 -12.94 -12.46 0.56
C GLU A 95 -12.28 -12.54 1.96
N ASN A 96 -12.09 -11.40 2.60
CA ASN A 96 -11.48 -11.23 3.93
C ASN A 96 -10.02 -11.73 4.05
N GLU A 97 -9.29 -11.81 2.93
CA GLU A 97 -7.91 -12.31 2.91
C GLU A 97 -6.87 -11.22 2.61
N VAL A 98 -7.28 -10.08 2.08
CA VAL A 98 -6.34 -9.04 1.63
C VAL A 98 -5.65 -8.34 2.80
N GLY A 99 -6.38 -8.03 3.85
CA GLY A 99 -5.87 -7.34 5.04
C GLY A 99 -5.72 -5.82 4.89
N TYR A 100 -5.78 -5.14 6.03
CA TYR A 100 -5.82 -3.68 6.11
C TYR A 100 -4.56 -2.99 5.53
N LEU A 101 -3.36 -3.45 5.92
CA LEU A 101 -2.11 -2.81 5.47
C LEU A 101 -1.93 -2.92 3.95
N ASN A 102 -2.27 -4.06 3.39
CA ASN A 102 -2.18 -4.29 1.96
C ASN A 102 -3.11 -3.35 1.18
N LEU A 103 -4.35 -3.16 1.66
CA LEU A 103 -5.31 -2.25 1.02
C LEU A 103 -4.86 -0.80 1.11
N ILE A 104 -4.48 -0.30 2.29
CA ILE A 104 -4.07 1.09 2.46
C ILE A 104 -2.80 1.40 1.66
N TRP A 105 -1.86 0.46 1.57
CA TRP A 105 -0.64 0.63 0.78
C TRP A 105 -0.93 0.63 -0.72
N MET A 106 -1.75 -0.29 -1.22
CA MET A 106 -2.11 -0.32 -2.64
C MET A 106 -2.87 0.93 -3.08
N ILE A 107 -3.80 1.44 -2.25
CA ILE A 107 -4.50 2.70 -2.52
C ILE A 107 -3.51 3.87 -2.53
N SER A 108 -2.63 3.93 -1.54
CA SER A 108 -1.62 4.98 -1.42
C SER A 108 -0.63 4.97 -2.59
N LEU A 109 -0.12 3.79 -2.96
CA LEU A 109 0.74 3.62 -4.13
C LEU A 109 0.02 4.03 -5.42
N GLY A 110 -1.25 3.66 -5.58
CA GLY A 110 -2.05 4.08 -6.73
C GLY A 110 -2.17 5.60 -6.86
N ILE A 111 -2.30 6.32 -5.74
CA ILE A 111 -2.32 7.78 -5.69
C ILE A 111 -0.93 8.37 -5.97
N LEU A 112 0.12 7.83 -5.35
CA LEU A 112 1.50 8.32 -5.50
C LEU A 112 2.04 8.13 -6.92
N LEU A 113 1.73 7.00 -7.54
CA LEU A 113 2.08 6.67 -8.92
C LEU A 113 1.16 7.34 -9.94
N GLU A 114 0.07 7.96 -9.48
CA GLU A 114 -0.98 8.55 -10.32
C GLU A 114 -1.51 7.56 -11.35
N THR A 115 -1.84 6.35 -10.86
CA THR A 115 -2.40 5.29 -11.71
C THR A 115 -3.73 5.71 -12.34
N ASP A 116 -4.14 5.00 -13.38
CA ASP A 116 -5.43 5.23 -14.03
C ASP A 116 -6.58 5.17 -12.99
N LYS A 117 -7.52 6.11 -13.04
CA LYS A 117 -8.69 6.18 -12.11
C LYS A 117 -9.45 4.85 -12.03
N LYS A 118 -9.49 4.05 -13.13
CA LYS A 118 -10.11 2.71 -13.12
C LYS A 118 -9.45 1.76 -12.11
N ASN A 119 -8.16 1.91 -11.86
CA ASN A 119 -7.42 1.10 -10.88
C ASN A 119 -7.83 1.48 -9.45
N LEU A 120 -7.96 2.78 -9.15
CA LEU A 120 -8.48 3.25 -7.86
C LEU A 120 -9.95 2.85 -7.64
N VAL A 121 -10.79 2.88 -8.69
CA VAL A 121 -12.15 2.34 -8.64
C VAL A 121 -12.15 0.84 -8.31
N SER A 122 -11.21 0.08 -8.87
CA SER A 122 -11.06 -1.35 -8.56
C SER A 122 -10.67 -1.58 -7.10
N LEU A 123 -9.74 -0.78 -6.56
CA LEU A 123 -9.35 -0.83 -5.15
C LEU A 123 -10.51 -0.43 -4.22
N ALA A 124 -11.31 0.59 -4.58
CA ALA A 124 -12.50 0.96 -3.83
C ALA A 124 -13.52 -0.20 -3.75
N LYS A 125 -13.73 -0.94 -4.84
CA LYS A 125 -14.58 -2.14 -4.83
C LYS A 125 -14.03 -3.26 -3.94
N LEU A 126 -12.70 -3.39 -3.83
CA LEU A 126 -12.10 -4.34 -2.89
C LEU A 126 -12.32 -3.90 -1.45
N VAL A 127 -12.20 -2.61 -1.12
CA VAL A 127 -12.53 -2.08 0.21
C VAL A 127 -13.98 -2.40 0.59
N GLU A 128 -14.92 -2.27 -0.36
CA GLU A 128 -16.33 -2.63 -0.15
C GLU A 128 -16.50 -4.15 0.04
N LYS A 129 -15.84 -4.97 -0.80
CA LYS A 129 -15.86 -6.44 -0.72
C LYS A 129 -15.32 -6.94 0.63
N GLU A 130 -14.21 -6.37 1.10
CA GLU A 130 -13.61 -6.68 2.40
C GLU A 130 -14.39 -6.09 3.59
N ASN A 131 -15.48 -5.36 3.33
CA ASN A 131 -16.26 -4.65 4.34
C ASN A 131 -15.38 -3.78 5.25
N MET A 132 -14.32 -3.21 4.68
CA MET A 132 -13.35 -2.40 5.40
C MET A 132 -13.94 -1.04 5.78
N ASN A 133 -13.83 -0.67 7.05
CA ASN A 133 -14.26 0.63 7.57
C ASN A 133 -13.04 1.33 8.18
N ASP A 134 -12.50 2.32 7.47
CA ASP A 134 -11.32 3.05 7.93
C ASP A 134 -11.30 4.48 7.38
N ALA A 135 -11.13 5.45 8.27
CA ALA A 135 -11.20 6.87 7.95
C ALA A 135 -10.07 7.33 7.00
N VAL A 136 -8.88 6.71 7.07
CA VAL A 136 -7.78 7.05 6.17
C VAL A 136 -8.05 6.53 4.77
N ILE A 137 -8.49 5.29 4.64
CA ILE A 137 -8.88 4.69 3.36
C ILE A 137 -10.01 5.51 2.72
N ASP A 138 -11.05 5.84 3.49
CA ASP A 138 -12.18 6.63 3.00
C ASP A 138 -11.70 8.02 2.51
N PHE A 139 -10.84 8.70 3.28
CA PHE A 139 -10.26 9.99 2.86
C PHE A 139 -9.48 9.88 1.54
N LEU A 140 -8.60 8.89 1.41
CA LEU A 140 -7.77 8.67 0.22
C LEU A 140 -8.64 8.43 -1.03
N LEU A 141 -9.67 7.59 -0.91
CA LEU A 141 -10.57 7.25 -2.02
C LEU A 141 -11.51 8.40 -2.37
N CYS A 142 -12.08 9.10 -1.39
CA CYS A 142 -12.93 10.27 -1.63
C CYS A 142 -12.17 11.40 -2.33
N ALA A 143 -10.94 11.68 -1.88
CA ALA A 143 -10.11 12.72 -2.47
C ALA A 143 -9.66 12.39 -3.91
N SER A 144 -9.61 11.12 -4.28
CA SER A 144 -9.20 10.68 -5.63
C SER A 144 -10.24 10.97 -6.73
N ASP A 145 -11.41 11.50 -6.38
CA ASP A 145 -12.49 11.89 -7.32
C ASP A 145 -12.88 10.77 -8.28
N ILE A 146 -13.15 9.59 -7.71
CA ILE A 146 -13.54 8.36 -8.44
C ILE A 146 -15.01 7.96 -8.23
N GLY A 147 -15.82 8.86 -7.64
CA GLY A 147 -17.20 8.58 -7.30
C GLY A 147 -17.41 7.87 -5.95
N TYR A 148 -16.33 7.62 -5.21
CA TYR A 148 -16.41 7.11 -3.83
C TYR A 148 -16.81 8.22 -2.88
N THR A 149 -17.81 7.96 -2.00
CA THR A 149 -18.40 8.99 -1.12
C THR A 149 -18.54 8.59 0.34
N LYS A 150 -18.16 7.33 0.67
CA LYS A 150 -18.21 6.87 2.06
C LYS A 150 -17.16 7.61 2.88
N MET A 151 -17.57 8.14 4.01
CA MET A 151 -16.71 8.76 5.02
C MET A 151 -17.06 8.19 6.39
N THR A 152 -16.09 7.63 7.07
CA THR A 152 -16.24 7.13 8.45
C THR A 152 -15.28 7.84 9.40
N ASN A 153 -15.61 7.83 10.68
CA ASN A 153 -14.72 8.29 11.76
C ASN A 153 -14.07 7.11 12.51
N VAL A 154 -14.18 5.90 11.97
CA VAL A 154 -13.62 4.68 12.55
C VAL A 154 -12.23 4.47 11.95
N TYR A 155 -11.31 3.99 12.78
CA TYR A 155 -9.99 3.54 12.35
C TYR A 155 -9.89 2.05 12.60
N PHE A 156 -9.58 1.27 11.55
CA PHE A 156 -9.32 -0.15 11.68
C PHE A 156 -8.17 -0.40 12.65
N LYS A 157 -7.17 0.47 12.57
CA LYS A 157 -6.07 0.55 13.53
C LYS A 157 -5.89 2.00 13.99
N GLU A 158 -6.22 2.25 15.25
CA GLU A 158 -6.14 3.61 15.81
C GLU A 158 -4.71 4.15 15.83
N ASN A 159 -3.76 3.34 16.30
CA ASN A 159 -2.37 3.77 16.39
C ASN A 159 -1.52 3.15 15.26
N PRO A 160 -0.84 3.95 14.42
CA PRO A 160 -0.70 5.41 14.49
C PRO A 160 -1.77 6.19 13.71
N TYR A 161 -2.64 5.53 12.94
CA TYR A 161 -3.42 6.12 11.83
C TYR A 161 -4.45 7.17 12.27
N ALA A 162 -5.06 7.04 13.46
CA ALA A 162 -6.01 8.05 13.95
C ALA A 162 -5.40 9.45 14.10
N LYS A 163 -4.08 9.54 14.24
CA LYS A 163 -3.36 10.82 14.35
C LYS A 163 -3.28 11.59 13.03
N THR A 164 -3.50 10.94 11.90
CA THR A 164 -3.57 11.60 10.59
C THR A 164 -4.75 12.55 10.50
N ARG A 165 -5.82 12.29 11.27
CA ARG A 165 -6.99 13.16 11.33
C ARG A 165 -6.63 14.60 11.67
N GLU A 166 -5.81 14.81 12.71
CA GLU A 166 -5.36 16.14 13.11
C GLU A 166 -4.62 16.87 11.98
N ILE A 167 -3.79 16.14 11.21
CA ILE A 167 -3.09 16.70 10.07
C ILE A 167 -4.07 17.14 8.99
N ILE A 168 -5.07 16.30 8.68
CA ILE A 168 -6.08 16.57 7.66
C ILE A 168 -6.98 17.74 8.08
N GLU A 169 -7.40 17.80 9.34
CA GLU A 169 -8.21 18.89 9.89
C GLU A 169 -7.45 20.24 9.87
N LEU A 170 -6.20 20.25 10.34
CA LEU A 170 -5.35 21.45 10.29
C LEU A 170 -5.14 21.93 8.86
N ALA A 171 -5.00 21.05 7.89
CA ALA A 171 -4.80 21.40 6.51
C ALA A 171 -5.97 22.18 5.88
N GLN A 172 -7.18 22.09 6.47
CA GLN A 172 -8.35 22.87 6.02
C GLN A 172 -8.20 24.36 6.32
N THR A 173 -7.47 24.73 7.36
CA THR A 173 -7.39 26.11 7.86
C THR A 173 -5.97 26.67 7.85
N ASP A 174 -4.96 25.87 8.17
CA ASP A 174 -3.55 26.27 8.28
C ASP A 174 -2.61 25.14 7.80
N LYS A 175 -2.29 25.15 6.50
CA LYS A 175 -1.36 24.18 5.91
C LYS A 175 0.04 24.22 6.54
N LYS A 176 0.48 25.37 7.05
CA LYS A 176 1.80 25.48 7.69
C LYS A 176 1.82 24.74 9.04
N GLU A 177 0.75 24.87 9.80
CA GLU A 177 0.62 24.13 11.07
C GLU A 177 0.42 22.64 10.80
N ALA A 178 -0.36 22.27 9.77
CA ALA A 178 -0.49 20.90 9.32
C ALA A 178 0.86 20.25 8.96
N SER A 179 1.74 20.99 8.24
CA SER A 179 3.09 20.51 7.89
C SER A 179 3.97 20.30 9.13
N LYS A 180 3.88 21.13 10.15
CA LYS A 180 4.60 20.92 11.42
C LYS A 180 4.07 19.70 12.18
N ARG A 181 2.76 19.53 12.19
CA ARG A 181 2.12 18.37 12.82
C ARG A 181 2.51 17.08 12.10
N LEU A 182 2.53 17.10 10.77
CA LEU A 182 3.02 16.03 9.91
C LEU A 182 4.46 15.64 10.26
N GLN A 183 5.36 16.61 10.39
CA GLN A 183 6.75 16.36 10.78
C GLN A 183 6.81 15.66 12.14
N THR A 184 6.08 16.13 13.13
CA THR A 184 6.01 15.50 14.46
C THR A 184 5.51 14.05 14.39
N TYR A 185 4.48 13.81 13.56
CA TYR A 185 3.91 12.48 13.34
C TYR A 185 4.94 11.52 12.77
N MET A 186 5.62 11.90 11.68
CA MET A 186 6.62 11.05 11.04
C MET A 186 7.85 10.78 11.92
N GLU A 187 8.35 11.81 12.63
CA GLU A 187 9.55 11.68 13.45
C GLU A 187 9.34 10.90 14.76
N LYS A 188 8.13 10.98 15.36
CA LYS A 188 7.93 10.52 16.73
C LYS A 188 6.87 9.46 16.91
N GLU A 189 5.90 9.37 15.99
CA GLU A 189 4.68 8.62 16.22
C GLU A 189 4.47 7.47 15.23
N TRP A 190 4.67 7.71 13.94
CA TRP A 190 4.36 6.74 12.90
C TRP A 190 5.07 5.39 13.10
N PHE A 191 6.40 5.37 13.15
CA PHE A 191 7.14 4.12 13.30
C PHE A 191 6.86 3.42 14.64
N ARG A 192 6.76 4.20 15.72
CA ARG A 192 6.45 3.64 17.05
C ARG A 192 5.05 3.04 17.11
N GLY A 193 4.11 3.58 16.35
CA GLY A 193 2.75 3.05 16.23
C GLY A 193 2.67 1.67 15.57
N HIS A 194 3.75 1.21 14.92
CA HIS A 194 3.85 -0.11 14.31
C HIS A 194 4.63 -1.14 15.14
N TYR A 195 4.96 -0.83 16.39
CA TYR A 195 5.71 -1.78 17.24
C TYR A 195 4.92 -3.05 17.57
N ASP A 196 3.63 -2.99 17.59
CA ASP A 196 2.71 -4.13 17.77
C ASP A 196 2.58 -5.00 16.50
N TYR A 197 3.06 -4.55 15.34
CA TYR A 197 3.27 -5.33 14.13
C TYR A 197 4.69 -5.93 14.04
N GLU A 198 5.42 -6.00 15.13
CA GLU A 198 6.80 -6.53 15.21
C GLU A 198 7.85 -5.73 14.41
N TRP A 199 7.50 -4.55 13.87
CA TRP A 199 8.40 -3.75 13.05
C TRP A 199 9.65 -3.24 13.78
N LYS A 200 9.61 -3.13 15.09
CA LYS A 200 10.71 -2.56 15.89
C LYS A 200 12.09 -3.13 15.53
N ASN A 201 12.16 -4.42 15.21
CA ASN A 201 13.40 -5.13 14.91
C ASN A 201 13.34 -5.90 13.59
N ALA A 202 12.29 -5.76 12.78
CA ALA A 202 12.13 -6.54 11.56
C ALA A 202 13.27 -6.31 10.56
N HIS A 203 13.94 -5.14 10.59
CA HIS A 203 15.13 -4.88 9.77
C HIS A 203 16.34 -5.79 10.08
N LYS A 204 16.30 -6.56 11.16
CA LYS A 204 17.33 -7.54 11.52
C LYS A 204 17.04 -8.94 11.00
N GLU A 205 15.80 -9.17 10.60
CA GLU A 205 15.32 -10.46 10.15
C GLU A 205 15.46 -10.60 8.62
N PRO A 206 15.55 -11.83 8.11
CA PRO A 206 15.45 -12.08 6.67
C PRO A 206 14.14 -11.55 6.09
N GLY A 207 14.18 -11.06 4.86
CA GLY A 207 12.98 -10.57 4.16
C GLY A 207 12.62 -9.11 4.48
N TYR A 208 13.50 -8.37 5.19
CA TYR A 208 13.28 -6.94 5.37
C TYR A 208 13.43 -6.17 4.05
N VAL A 209 12.40 -5.40 3.69
CA VAL A 209 12.32 -4.67 2.43
C VAL A 209 12.10 -3.15 2.59
N GLY A 210 12.02 -2.66 3.82
CA GLY A 210 11.82 -1.24 4.13
C GLY A 210 10.60 -0.98 5.03
N TYR A 211 10.61 0.20 5.66
CA TYR A 211 9.49 0.73 6.46
C TYR A 211 9.01 2.04 5.82
N TRP A 212 8.03 1.99 4.92
CA TRP A 212 7.59 3.15 4.16
C TRP A 212 6.16 3.56 4.49
N SER A 213 5.98 4.84 4.82
CA SER A 213 4.66 5.46 5.07
C SER A 213 4.05 5.96 3.77
N PHE A 214 3.61 5.04 2.92
CA PHE A 214 2.98 5.40 1.63
C PHE A 214 1.70 6.21 1.85
N GLU A 215 0.91 5.86 2.86
CA GLU A 215 -0.34 6.54 3.18
C GLU A 215 -0.13 7.99 3.61
N THR A 216 0.93 8.27 4.38
CA THR A 216 1.23 9.64 4.77
C THR A 216 1.67 10.47 3.56
N ALA A 217 2.50 9.92 2.68
CA ALA A 217 2.90 10.58 1.46
C ALA A 217 1.71 10.85 0.52
N ALA A 218 0.76 9.91 0.43
CA ALA A 218 -0.48 10.11 -0.33
C ALA A 218 -1.35 11.23 0.27
N ILE A 219 -1.49 11.29 1.60
CA ILE A 219 -2.19 12.39 2.30
C ILE A 219 -1.52 13.74 1.98
N VAL A 220 -0.20 13.80 2.07
CA VAL A 220 0.58 15.02 1.75
C VAL A 220 0.34 15.46 0.31
N LYS A 221 0.41 14.54 -0.63
CA LYS A 221 0.16 14.80 -2.06
C LYS A 221 -1.26 15.32 -2.32
N ILE A 222 -2.26 14.72 -1.70
CA ILE A 222 -3.67 15.14 -1.79
C ILE A 222 -3.85 16.56 -1.26
N LEU A 223 -3.31 16.84 -0.08
CA LEU A 223 -3.49 18.11 0.61
C LEU A 223 -2.58 19.23 0.09
N GLY A 224 -1.54 18.87 -0.66
CA GLY A 224 -0.51 19.81 -1.12
C GLY A 224 0.20 20.48 0.04
N LEU A 225 0.65 19.69 1.03
CA LEU A 225 1.42 20.16 2.17
C LEU A 225 2.91 20.34 1.81
N ASP A 226 3.59 21.23 2.52
CA ASP A 226 5.04 21.33 2.47
C ASP A 226 5.65 20.21 3.33
N ASP A 227 6.35 19.30 2.66
CA ASP A 227 7.01 18.13 3.25
C ASP A 227 8.54 18.18 3.13
N THR A 228 9.11 19.34 2.81
CA THR A 228 10.56 19.52 2.64
C THR A 228 11.36 19.12 3.89
N SER A 229 10.78 19.26 5.09
CA SER A 229 11.36 18.83 6.36
C SER A 229 11.48 17.29 6.48
N LEU A 230 10.76 16.54 5.66
CA LEU A 230 10.74 15.06 5.66
C LEU A 230 11.63 14.43 4.59
N LYS A 231 12.34 15.25 3.80
CA LYS A 231 13.17 14.76 2.69
C LYS A 231 14.18 13.69 3.11
N ASP A 232 14.75 13.82 4.29
CA ASP A 232 15.75 12.91 4.83
C ASP A 232 15.16 11.98 5.93
N ASN A 233 13.84 11.88 6.04
CA ASN A 233 13.19 10.98 6.99
C ASN A 233 13.22 9.54 6.45
N ASN A 234 13.76 8.61 7.23
CA ASN A 234 13.98 7.21 6.82
C ASN A 234 12.71 6.40 6.52
N HIS A 235 11.53 6.95 6.83
CA HIS A 235 10.25 6.26 6.67
C HIS A 235 9.31 6.99 5.72
N TYR A 236 9.68 8.19 5.27
CA TYR A 236 8.84 8.98 4.39
C TYR A 236 9.29 8.83 2.94
N PRO A 237 8.43 8.34 2.04
CA PRO A 237 8.80 8.07 0.66
C PRO A 237 8.76 9.36 -0.18
N TYR A 238 9.68 10.30 0.11
CA TYR A 238 9.73 11.64 -0.46
C TYR A 238 9.72 11.64 -2.00
N ASP A 239 10.53 10.79 -2.63
CA ASP A 239 10.61 10.73 -4.09
C ASP A 239 9.29 10.29 -4.73
N LEU A 240 8.55 9.36 -4.08
CA LEU A 240 7.23 8.93 -4.53
C LEU A 240 6.19 10.04 -4.38
N ALA A 241 6.22 10.80 -3.28
CA ALA A 241 5.32 11.94 -3.08
C ALA A 241 5.44 12.97 -4.22
N HIS A 242 6.65 13.11 -4.78
CA HIS A 242 6.99 14.09 -5.82
C HIS A 242 7.15 13.51 -7.24
N TYR A 243 6.85 12.23 -7.44
CA TYR A 243 7.11 11.56 -8.72
C TYR A 243 6.30 12.12 -9.89
N LYS A 244 5.03 12.41 -9.68
CA LYS A 244 4.11 13.03 -10.67
C LYS A 244 3.26 14.08 -9.96
N ASN A 245 2.65 15.02 -10.73
CA ASN A 245 1.78 16.08 -10.21
C ASN A 245 0.65 16.40 -11.21
N GLU A 246 0.15 15.37 -11.91
CA GLU A 246 -0.89 15.53 -12.94
C GLU A 246 -2.28 15.23 -12.39
N MET A 247 -2.38 14.32 -11.40
CA MET A 247 -3.65 13.94 -10.79
C MET A 247 -4.27 15.12 -10.04
N LYS A 248 -5.57 15.32 -10.25
CA LYS A 248 -6.35 16.33 -9.51
C LYS A 248 -7.15 15.64 -8.42
N PHE A 249 -7.06 16.22 -7.23
CA PHE A 249 -7.76 15.73 -6.04
C PHE A 249 -8.96 16.63 -5.72
N LYS A 250 -10.03 16.00 -5.22
CA LYS A 250 -11.20 16.69 -4.71
C LYS A 250 -10.90 17.19 -3.29
N HIS A 251 -11.32 18.41 -3.01
CA HIS A 251 -11.33 18.90 -1.63
C HIS A 251 -12.37 18.13 -0.82
N ILE A 252 -11.97 17.64 0.35
CA ILE A 252 -12.85 16.93 1.28
C ILE A 252 -13.11 17.86 2.47
N ASP A 253 -14.37 18.25 2.63
CA ASP A 253 -14.83 18.98 3.80
C ASP A 253 -15.08 17.99 4.94
N LEU A 254 -14.43 18.20 6.08
CA LEU A 254 -14.58 17.38 7.28
C LEU A 254 -15.54 17.99 8.30
N SER A 255 -16.22 19.08 7.97
CA SER A 255 -17.13 19.79 8.86
C SER A 255 -18.54 19.17 8.91
N GLU A 256 -18.80 18.15 8.11
CA GLU A 256 -20.02 17.33 8.13
C GLU A 256 -19.73 15.97 8.80
#